data_005d52df0c7bcf6aa860932a5818ac89
#
_entry.id   005d52df0c7bcf6aa860932a5818ac89
#
_cell.length_a   1.000
_cell.length_b   1.000
_cell.length_c   1.000
_cell.angle_alpha   90.00
_cell.angle_beta   90.00
_cell.angle_gamma   90.00
#
_symmetry.space_group_name_H-M   'P 1'
#
loop_
_entity.id
_entity.type
_entity.pdbx_description
1 polymer ?
#
loop_
_entity_poly.entity_id
_entity_poly.type
_entity_poly.pdbx_seq_one_letter_code
_entity_poly.pdbx_strand_id
1 'polypeptide(L)'
;ENFLEMVDDEPGFEIEAFRDHLIEQVRDEVAGREVVCGVSGGVDSTVLAVLLHEAGTKLRAIYVDNGLMRKDETPEVVSQFEELGIDIEVVDASERFLEAINGVDEPEEKRRRIGDLFVDVFFGAADNVELLAQGTLYPDVIESATSGSIASTIKTHHNRVQKILDLQAEGKVIEPLAELFKDEVRALGESFGIPRDILYRHPFPGPGLGVRVP
;
A
#
# COMPACT_ATOMS: atom_id res chain seq x y z
N GLU A 1 40.93 -14.08 -14.23
CA GLU A 1 40.34 -14.51 -12.93
C GLU A 1 39.10 -13.68 -12.71
N ASN A 2 37.96 -14.34 -12.59
CA ASN A 2 36.66 -13.68 -12.54
C ASN A 2 36.44 -13.23 -11.11
N PHE A 3 36.06 -11.96 -10.89
CA PHE A 3 35.78 -11.40 -9.56
C PHE A 3 34.76 -12.25 -8.79
N LEU A 4 33.83 -12.90 -9.50
CA LEU A 4 32.82 -13.79 -8.91
C LEU A 4 33.40 -15.09 -8.32
N GLU A 5 34.63 -15.51 -8.72
CA GLU A 5 35.33 -16.67 -8.14
C GLU A 5 36.07 -16.33 -6.82
N MET A 6 36.15 -15.04 -6.48
CA MET A 6 36.79 -14.57 -5.23
C MET A 6 35.77 -14.31 -4.09
N VAL A 7 34.49 -14.30 -4.41
CA VAL A 7 33.42 -14.19 -3.42
C VAL A 7 32.97 -15.63 -3.14
N ASP A 8 33.28 -16.15 -1.94
CA ASP A 8 32.63 -17.37 -1.47
C ASP A 8 31.13 -17.16 -1.61
N ASP A 9 30.50 -17.95 -2.49
CA ASP A 9 29.08 -17.92 -2.77
C ASP A 9 28.41 -18.47 -1.52
N GLU A 10 28.13 -17.60 -0.54
CA GLU A 10 27.19 -17.91 0.52
C GLU A 10 25.88 -18.34 -0.17
N PRO A 11 25.18 -19.37 0.31
CA PRO A 11 23.97 -19.85 -0.33
C PRO A 11 23.06 -18.67 -0.60
N GLY A 12 22.68 -18.51 -1.87
CA GLY A 12 21.97 -17.35 -2.36
C GLY A 12 20.76 -17.06 -1.48
N PHE A 13 20.39 -15.79 -1.38
CA PHE A 13 19.21 -15.31 -0.68
C PHE A 13 18.02 -16.26 -0.91
N GLU A 14 17.71 -17.10 0.11
CA GLU A 14 16.56 -17.98 0.05
C GLU A 14 15.33 -17.18 0.44
N ILE A 15 14.49 -16.89 -0.55
CA ILE A 15 13.29 -16.06 -0.38
C ILE A 15 12.34 -16.63 0.70
N GLU A 16 12.31 -17.95 0.84
CA GLU A 16 11.49 -18.62 1.84
C GLU A 16 11.98 -18.33 3.27
N ALA A 17 13.28 -18.38 3.50
CA ALA A 17 13.88 -18.05 4.80
C ALA A 17 13.67 -16.58 5.14
N PHE A 18 13.82 -15.70 4.15
CA PHE A 18 13.54 -14.28 4.31
C PHE A 18 12.06 -14.02 4.62
N ARG A 19 11.14 -14.66 3.89
CA ARG A 19 9.69 -14.59 4.13
C ARG A 19 9.36 -14.98 5.57
N ASP A 20 9.87 -16.13 6.02
CA ASP A 20 9.57 -16.64 7.36
C ASP A 20 10.11 -15.68 8.45
N HIS A 21 11.30 -15.13 8.24
CA HIS A 21 11.86 -14.10 9.12
C HIS A 21 11.00 -12.83 9.15
N LEU A 22 10.55 -12.36 7.98
CA LEU A 22 9.72 -11.15 7.88
C LEU A 22 8.35 -11.34 8.56
N ILE A 23 7.75 -12.54 8.44
CA ILE A 23 6.52 -12.92 9.16
C ILE A 23 6.71 -12.81 10.67
N GLU A 24 7.82 -13.35 11.20
CA GLU A 24 8.13 -13.28 12.64
C GLU A 24 8.34 -11.82 13.08
N GLN A 25 9.09 -11.05 12.32
CA GLN A 25 9.35 -9.63 12.57
C GLN A 25 8.05 -8.82 12.65
N VAL A 26 7.16 -8.99 11.67
CA VAL A 26 5.83 -8.34 11.66
C VAL A 26 4.98 -8.75 12.86
N ARG A 27 4.98 -10.04 13.21
CA ARG A 27 4.24 -10.56 14.37
C ARG A 27 4.70 -9.91 15.68
N ASP A 28 6.02 -9.79 15.86
CA ASP A 28 6.61 -9.18 17.04
C ASP A 28 6.34 -7.68 17.11
N GLU A 29 6.45 -6.98 15.96
CA GLU A 29 6.19 -5.54 15.86
C GLU A 29 4.72 -5.22 16.13
N VAL A 30 3.81 -6.01 15.57
CA VAL A 30 2.35 -5.83 15.77
C VAL A 30 1.95 -6.13 17.20
N ALA A 31 2.55 -7.13 17.85
CA ALA A 31 2.33 -7.50 19.25
C ALA A 31 0.84 -7.65 19.62
N GLY A 32 0.05 -8.24 18.73
CA GLY A 32 -1.38 -8.54 18.94
C GLY A 32 -2.34 -7.36 18.80
N ARG A 33 -1.84 -6.16 18.43
CA ARG A 33 -2.68 -4.98 18.10
C ARG A 33 -3.45 -5.20 16.81
N GLU A 34 -4.53 -4.45 16.61
CA GLU A 34 -5.23 -4.40 15.33
C GLU A 34 -4.41 -3.61 14.32
N VAL A 35 -4.29 -4.13 13.10
CA VAL A 35 -3.57 -3.47 12.00
C VAL A 35 -4.54 -3.10 10.89
N VAL A 36 -4.60 -1.82 10.57
CA VAL A 36 -5.34 -1.31 9.42
C VAL A 36 -4.40 -1.19 8.23
N CYS A 37 -4.83 -1.69 7.07
CA CYS A 37 -4.11 -1.61 5.81
C CYS A 37 -5.03 -1.14 4.69
N GLY A 38 -4.62 -0.13 3.93
CA GLY A 38 -5.30 0.26 2.70
C GLY A 38 -4.92 -0.66 1.55
N VAL A 39 -5.90 -1.28 0.90
CA VAL A 39 -5.66 -2.12 -0.27
C VAL A 39 -6.19 -1.45 -1.52
N SER A 40 -5.47 -1.59 -2.64
CA SER A 40 -5.79 -0.95 -3.91
C SER A 40 -5.87 -1.93 -5.10
N GLY A 41 -5.72 -3.24 -4.85
CA GLY A 41 -5.55 -4.25 -5.90
C GLY A 41 -4.20 -4.16 -6.63
N GLY A 42 -3.31 -3.28 -6.19
CA GLY A 42 -1.92 -3.20 -6.66
C GLY A 42 -1.03 -4.21 -5.93
N VAL A 43 0.09 -4.61 -6.57
CA VAL A 43 0.97 -5.66 -6.05
C VAL A 43 1.47 -5.38 -4.63
N ASP A 44 1.88 -4.14 -4.32
CA ASP A 44 2.48 -3.80 -3.02
C ASP A 44 1.47 -3.94 -1.88
N SER A 45 0.28 -3.37 -2.05
CA SER A 45 -0.79 -3.47 -1.05
C SER A 45 -1.31 -4.91 -0.91
N THR A 46 -1.29 -5.70 -1.99
CA THR A 46 -1.69 -7.12 -1.93
C THR A 46 -0.65 -7.95 -1.18
N VAL A 47 0.64 -7.80 -1.50
CA VAL A 47 1.73 -8.52 -0.80
C VAL A 47 1.77 -8.13 0.67
N LEU A 48 1.61 -6.84 0.98
CA LEU A 48 1.53 -6.35 2.37
C LEU A 48 0.38 -7.00 3.14
N ALA A 49 -0.82 -7.03 2.56
CA ALA A 49 -1.99 -7.61 3.21
C ALA A 49 -1.83 -9.12 3.44
N VAL A 50 -1.25 -9.86 2.46
CA VAL A 50 -0.94 -11.28 2.63
C VAL A 50 0.11 -11.51 3.71
N LEU A 51 1.17 -10.70 3.76
CA LEU A 51 2.18 -10.78 4.81
C LEU A 51 1.57 -10.58 6.21
N LEU A 52 0.71 -9.58 6.36
CA LEU A 52 0.01 -9.31 7.63
C LEU A 52 -0.92 -10.46 8.00
N HIS A 53 -1.60 -11.05 7.03
CA HIS A 53 -2.48 -12.22 7.24
C HIS A 53 -1.68 -13.44 7.67
N GLU A 54 -0.59 -13.77 6.99
CA GLU A 54 0.31 -14.90 7.31
C GLU A 54 1.02 -14.71 8.67
N ALA A 55 1.28 -13.46 9.06
CA ALA A 55 1.77 -13.16 10.40
C ALA A 55 0.70 -13.39 11.50
N GLY A 56 -0.54 -13.71 11.14
CA GLY A 56 -1.63 -13.97 12.07
C GLY A 56 -2.09 -12.71 12.81
N THR A 57 -1.99 -11.55 12.19
CA THR A 57 -2.41 -10.27 12.78
C THR A 57 -3.94 -10.14 12.76
N LYS A 58 -4.47 -9.25 13.58
CA LYS A 58 -5.86 -8.81 13.47
C LYS A 58 -5.94 -7.77 12.34
N LEU A 59 -5.89 -8.27 11.10
CA LEU A 59 -5.88 -7.43 9.91
C LEU A 59 -7.27 -6.87 9.62
N ARG A 60 -7.34 -5.57 9.39
CA ARG A 60 -8.47 -4.86 8.82
C ARG A 60 -8.05 -4.22 7.51
N ALA A 61 -8.33 -4.90 6.41
CA ALA A 61 -8.00 -4.45 5.06
C ALA A 61 -9.16 -3.61 4.49
N ILE A 62 -8.88 -2.36 4.12
CA ILE A 62 -9.89 -1.40 3.64
C ILE A 62 -9.62 -1.06 2.18
N TYR A 63 -10.60 -1.29 1.32
CA TYR A 63 -10.63 -0.86 -0.07
C TYR A 63 -11.58 0.32 -0.24
N VAL A 64 -11.08 1.46 -0.71
CA VAL A 64 -11.91 2.63 -1.02
C VAL A 64 -12.25 2.62 -2.50
N ASP A 65 -13.53 2.39 -2.82
CA ASP A 65 -14.06 2.58 -4.16
C ASP A 65 -14.30 4.06 -4.41
N ASN A 66 -13.46 4.65 -5.26
CA ASN A 66 -13.54 6.06 -5.62
C ASN A 66 -14.37 6.30 -6.91
N GLY A 67 -14.91 5.26 -7.54
CA GLY A 67 -15.67 5.35 -8.79
C GLY A 67 -14.86 5.79 -10.01
N LEU A 68 -13.53 5.96 -9.89
CA LEU A 68 -12.65 6.48 -10.94
C LEU A 68 -11.71 5.39 -11.50
N MET A 69 -11.87 4.16 -11.03
CA MET A 69 -11.05 3.03 -11.43
C MET A 69 -11.55 2.41 -12.75
N ARG A 70 -10.96 1.29 -13.16
CA ARG A 70 -11.40 0.55 -14.33
C ARG A 70 -12.82 0.00 -14.10
N LYS A 71 -13.52 -0.26 -15.21
CA LYS A 71 -14.78 -0.98 -15.13
C LYS A 71 -14.57 -2.33 -14.44
N ASP A 72 -15.47 -2.68 -13.54
CA ASP A 72 -15.46 -3.92 -12.77
C ASP A 72 -14.22 -4.12 -11.85
N GLU A 73 -13.41 -3.07 -11.59
CA GLU A 73 -12.22 -3.16 -10.74
C GLU A 73 -12.57 -3.59 -9.31
N THR A 74 -13.59 -2.99 -8.71
CA THR A 74 -13.98 -3.29 -7.33
C THR A 74 -14.37 -4.76 -7.13
N PRO A 75 -15.27 -5.37 -7.91
CA PRO A 75 -15.56 -6.80 -7.79
C PRO A 75 -14.35 -7.70 -8.10
N GLU A 76 -13.45 -7.30 -9.02
CA GLU A 76 -12.21 -8.05 -9.27
C GLU A 76 -11.29 -8.05 -8.05
N VAL A 77 -11.10 -6.89 -7.40
CA VAL A 77 -10.27 -6.78 -6.18
C VAL A 77 -10.89 -7.57 -5.04
N VAL A 78 -12.20 -7.50 -4.83
CA VAL A 78 -12.89 -8.28 -3.80
C VAL A 78 -12.64 -9.78 -4.00
N SER A 79 -12.92 -10.29 -5.22
CA SER A 79 -12.71 -11.70 -5.55
C SER A 79 -11.26 -12.15 -5.35
N GLN A 80 -10.31 -11.30 -5.75
CA GLN A 80 -8.88 -11.54 -5.57
C GLN A 80 -8.50 -11.73 -4.09
N PHE A 81 -8.98 -10.88 -3.21
CA PHE A 81 -8.69 -10.98 -1.78
C PHE A 81 -9.42 -12.15 -1.12
N GLU A 82 -10.65 -12.45 -1.54
CA GLU A 82 -11.38 -13.65 -1.10
C GLU A 82 -10.63 -14.94 -1.45
N GLU A 83 -10.07 -15.04 -2.67
CA GLU A 83 -9.22 -16.17 -3.09
C GLU A 83 -7.95 -16.32 -2.24
N LEU A 84 -7.41 -15.22 -1.73
CA LEU A 84 -6.26 -15.19 -0.81
C LEU A 84 -6.66 -15.41 0.67
N GLY A 85 -7.95 -15.63 0.95
CA GLY A 85 -8.46 -15.85 2.30
C GLY A 85 -8.52 -14.59 3.18
N ILE A 86 -8.52 -13.41 2.55
CA ILE A 86 -8.53 -12.13 3.25
C ILE A 86 -9.87 -11.42 2.98
N ASP A 87 -10.63 -11.18 4.04
CA ASP A 87 -11.83 -10.34 3.96
C ASP A 87 -11.43 -8.88 3.87
N ILE A 88 -11.99 -8.15 2.90
CA ILE A 88 -11.77 -6.71 2.76
C ILE A 88 -13.03 -5.92 3.03
N GLU A 89 -12.89 -4.79 3.71
CA GLU A 89 -13.95 -3.81 3.90
C GLU A 89 -14.00 -2.88 2.68
N VAL A 90 -15.09 -2.91 1.92
CA VAL A 90 -15.29 -2.03 0.77
C VAL A 90 -16.03 -0.78 1.21
N VAL A 91 -15.41 0.37 1.01
CA VAL A 91 -16.01 1.69 1.28
C VAL A 91 -16.36 2.35 -0.03
N ASP A 92 -17.64 2.32 -0.42
CA ASP A 92 -18.12 3.05 -1.59
C ASP A 92 -18.19 4.55 -1.30
N ALA A 93 -17.33 5.31 -1.93
CA ALA A 93 -17.27 6.75 -1.87
C ALA A 93 -17.36 7.40 -3.26
N SER A 94 -17.77 6.64 -4.27
CA SER A 94 -17.78 7.02 -5.68
C SER A 94 -18.46 8.37 -5.94
N GLU A 95 -19.65 8.60 -5.37
CA GLU A 95 -20.37 9.88 -5.51
C GLU A 95 -19.56 11.05 -4.96
N ARG A 96 -18.95 10.89 -3.78
CA ARG A 96 -18.13 11.93 -3.13
C ARG A 96 -16.92 12.33 -3.97
N PHE A 97 -16.25 11.34 -4.59
CA PHE A 97 -15.10 11.59 -5.47
C PHE A 97 -15.53 12.28 -6.77
N LEU A 98 -16.63 11.86 -7.37
CA LEU A 98 -17.17 12.51 -8.57
C LEU A 98 -17.58 13.96 -8.30
N GLU A 99 -18.22 14.23 -7.19
CA GLU A 99 -18.57 15.60 -6.75
C GLU A 99 -17.31 16.45 -6.52
N ALA A 100 -16.29 15.90 -5.89
CA ALA A 100 -15.06 16.61 -5.55
C ALA A 100 -14.29 17.12 -6.79
N ILE A 101 -14.38 16.39 -7.91
CA ILE A 101 -13.69 16.77 -9.17
C ILE A 101 -14.62 17.44 -10.18
N ASN A 102 -15.92 17.55 -9.89
CA ASN A 102 -16.88 18.14 -10.79
C ASN A 102 -16.51 19.63 -11.10
N GLY A 103 -16.43 19.95 -12.38
CA GLY A 103 -16.07 21.30 -12.84
C GLY A 103 -14.60 21.67 -12.60
N VAL A 104 -13.73 20.72 -12.34
CA VAL A 104 -12.29 20.93 -12.22
C VAL A 104 -11.60 20.43 -13.49
N ASP A 105 -10.98 21.33 -14.23
CA ASP A 105 -10.29 21.00 -15.50
C ASP A 105 -8.79 20.71 -15.27
N GLU A 106 -8.18 21.33 -14.24
CA GLU A 106 -6.75 21.27 -13.97
C GLU A 106 -6.35 19.90 -13.36
N PRO A 107 -5.48 19.09 -14.01
CA PRO A 107 -5.15 17.73 -13.57
C PRO A 107 -4.50 17.67 -12.17
N GLU A 108 -3.66 18.62 -11.82
CA GLU A 108 -3.01 18.65 -10.50
C GLU A 108 -4.01 18.97 -9.40
N GLU A 109 -4.97 19.84 -9.65
CA GLU A 109 -6.03 20.13 -8.70
C GLU A 109 -6.95 18.90 -8.51
N LYS A 110 -7.23 18.16 -9.59
CA LYS A 110 -7.94 16.87 -9.49
C LYS A 110 -7.17 15.88 -8.61
N ARG A 111 -5.86 15.69 -8.86
CA ARG A 111 -5.02 14.80 -8.04
C ARG A 111 -5.05 15.19 -6.57
N ARG A 112 -4.93 16.48 -6.29
CA ARG A 112 -4.98 17.01 -4.95
C ARG A 112 -6.30 16.67 -4.26
N ARG A 113 -7.44 16.99 -4.88
CA ARG A 113 -8.77 16.73 -4.32
C ARG A 113 -9.05 15.26 -4.10
N ILE A 114 -8.72 14.42 -5.10
CA ILE A 114 -8.86 12.97 -4.97
C ILE A 114 -8.02 12.46 -3.81
N GLY A 115 -6.78 12.90 -3.73
CA GLY A 115 -5.89 12.45 -2.67
C GLY A 115 -6.33 12.89 -1.28
N ASP A 116 -6.77 14.14 -1.10
CA ASP A 116 -7.24 14.66 0.18
C ASP A 116 -8.51 13.91 0.63
N LEU A 117 -9.45 13.71 -0.28
CA LEU A 117 -10.68 13.00 -0.01
C LEU A 117 -10.42 11.50 0.31
N PHE A 118 -9.43 10.88 -0.39
CA PHE A 118 -9.08 9.49 -0.12
C PHE A 118 -8.66 9.27 1.34
N VAL A 119 -7.83 10.15 1.87
CA VAL A 119 -7.38 10.08 3.26
C VAL A 119 -8.55 10.29 4.23
N ASP A 120 -9.42 11.25 3.95
CA ASP A 120 -10.60 11.50 4.80
C ASP A 120 -11.56 10.31 4.80
N VAL A 121 -11.79 9.67 3.65
CA VAL A 121 -12.64 8.48 3.53
C VAL A 121 -11.99 7.30 4.24
N PHE A 122 -10.71 7.05 3.98
CA PHE A 122 -9.98 5.93 4.57
C PHE A 122 -9.95 6.04 6.11
N PHE A 123 -9.53 7.18 6.66
CA PHE A 123 -9.50 7.37 8.11
C PHE A 123 -10.90 7.54 8.74
N GLY A 124 -11.91 7.87 7.94
CA GLY A 124 -13.30 7.82 8.37
C GLY A 124 -13.80 6.40 8.57
N ALA A 125 -13.34 5.47 7.74
CA ALA A 125 -13.62 4.04 7.86
C ALA A 125 -12.72 3.37 8.91
N ALA A 126 -11.43 3.71 8.91
CA ALA A 126 -10.42 3.16 9.81
C ALA A 126 -10.52 3.72 11.26
N ASP A 127 -11.72 3.77 11.82
CA ASP A 127 -11.94 4.33 13.15
C ASP A 127 -10.99 3.70 14.21
N ASN A 128 -10.41 4.52 15.10
CA ASN A 128 -9.52 4.10 16.19
C ASN A 128 -8.30 3.25 15.80
N VAL A 129 -7.49 3.71 14.83
CA VAL A 129 -6.29 3.00 14.37
C VAL A 129 -5.31 2.73 15.51
N GLU A 130 -5.08 1.45 15.85
CA GLU A 130 -4.00 1.01 16.75
C GLU A 130 -2.65 0.97 16.00
N LEU A 131 -2.64 0.39 14.80
CA LEU A 131 -1.51 0.40 13.86
C LEU A 131 -2.00 0.60 12.44
N LEU A 132 -1.26 1.40 11.66
CA LEU A 132 -1.40 1.56 10.23
C LEU A 132 -0.23 0.86 9.53
N ALA A 133 -0.52 -0.08 8.64
CA ALA A 133 0.49 -0.66 7.78
C ALA A 133 0.52 0.06 6.42
N GLN A 134 1.70 0.46 5.97
CA GLN A 134 1.95 1.11 4.69
C GLN A 134 2.84 0.25 3.79
N GLY A 135 2.49 0.18 2.51
CA GLY A 135 3.26 -0.54 1.48
C GLY A 135 4.38 0.31 0.87
N THR A 136 5.07 1.09 1.69
CA THR A 136 6.25 1.86 1.30
C THR A 136 7.36 0.92 0.86
N LEU A 137 8.02 1.22 -0.25
CA LEU A 137 9.17 0.47 -0.74
C LEU A 137 10.46 1.26 -0.61
N TYR A 138 11.61 0.58 -0.72
CA TYR A 138 12.93 1.22 -0.59
C TYR A 138 13.15 2.42 -1.52
N PRO A 139 12.75 2.43 -2.81
CA PRO A 139 12.83 3.61 -3.65
C PRO A 139 12.02 4.81 -3.11
N ASP A 140 10.85 4.57 -2.51
CA ASP A 140 10.02 5.62 -1.93
C ASP A 140 10.71 6.28 -0.73
N VAL A 141 11.40 5.46 0.08
CA VAL A 141 12.21 5.93 1.23
C VAL A 141 13.34 6.84 0.76
N ILE A 142 14.09 6.44 -0.29
CA ILE A 142 15.18 7.23 -0.84
C ILE A 142 14.66 8.54 -1.44
N GLU A 143 13.57 8.51 -2.20
CA GLU A 143 12.96 9.69 -2.80
C GLU A 143 12.51 10.69 -1.73
N SER A 144 11.91 10.21 -0.68
CA SER A 144 11.50 11.02 0.47
C SER A 144 12.69 11.67 1.18
N ALA A 145 13.79 10.93 1.35
CA ALA A 145 15.00 11.43 2.01
C ALA A 145 15.77 12.45 1.17
N THR A 146 15.82 12.27 -0.17
CA THR A 146 16.63 13.13 -1.07
C THR A 146 15.91 14.40 -1.47
N SER A 147 14.60 14.38 -1.59
CA SER A 147 13.85 15.55 -2.09
C SER A 147 13.67 16.67 -1.06
N GLY A 148 14.01 16.45 0.20
CA GLY A 148 13.62 17.38 1.27
C GLY A 148 12.10 17.62 1.26
N SER A 149 11.43 16.79 0.49
CA SER A 149 10.13 16.96 -0.12
C SER A 149 8.98 16.79 0.86
N ILE A 150 9.23 16.21 2.02
CA ILE A 150 8.26 16.26 3.11
C ILE A 150 7.91 17.72 3.38
N ALA A 151 8.90 18.63 3.38
CA ALA A 151 8.67 20.05 3.63
C ALA A 151 8.09 20.82 2.43
N SER A 152 8.32 20.43 1.17
CA SER A 152 7.79 21.12 -0.01
C SER A 152 6.41 20.61 -0.44
N THR A 153 6.15 19.32 -0.29
CA THR A 153 4.83 18.71 -0.50
C THR A 153 3.87 19.05 0.65
N ILE A 154 4.39 19.20 1.88
CA ILE A 154 3.64 19.61 3.08
C ILE A 154 2.92 20.97 2.91
N LYS A 155 3.45 21.90 2.11
CA LYS A 155 2.80 23.21 1.93
C LYS A 155 1.46 23.17 1.20
N THR A 156 1.14 22.10 0.51
CA THR A 156 -0.08 21.95 -0.28
C THR A 156 -1.14 20.98 0.30
N HIS A 157 -0.78 20.17 1.32
CA HIS A 157 -1.62 19.04 1.80
C HIS A 157 -1.64 18.92 3.33
N HIS A 158 -1.85 20.01 4.06
CA HIS A 158 -1.67 20.07 5.53
C HIS A 158 -2.41 18.99 6.34
N ASN A 159 -3.66 18.66 6.04
CA ASN A 159 -4.45 17.73 6.87
C ASN A 159 -4.11 16.26 6.60
N ARG A 160 -3.77 15.93 5.36
CA ARG A 160 -3.53 14.56 4.89
C ARG A 160 -2.22 14.00 5.42
N VAL A 161 -1.15 14.74 5.20
CA VAL A 161 0.19 14.38 5.67
C VAL A 161 0.24 14.40 7.20
N GLN A 162 -0.49 15.34 7.82
CA GLN A 162 -0.47 15.50 9.25
C GLN A 162 -1.00 14.29 10.01
N LYS A 163 -2.12 13.68 9.59
CA LYS A 163 -2.66 12.46 10.23
C LYS A 163 -1.65 11.31 10.21
N ILE A 164 -0.97 11.10 9.09
CA ILE A 164 0.06 10.04 8.97
C ILE A 164 1.27 10.38 9.83
N LEU A 165 1.73 11.63 9.79
CA LEU A 165 2.85 12.08 10.62
C LEU A 165 2.55 11.96 12.12
N ASP A 166 1.33 12.25 12.52
CA ASP A 166 0.90 12.10 13.92
C ASP A 166 0.96 10.62 14.33
N LEU A 167 0.46 9.70 13.49
CA LEU A 167 0.56 8.27 13.73
C LEU A 167 2.01 7.78 13.74
N GLN A 168 2.86 8.29 12.86
CA GLN A 168 4.30 7.98 12.87
C GLN A 168 4.97 8.47 14.15
N ALA A 169 4.67 9.69 14.58
CA ALA A 169 5.20 10.26 15.84
C ALA A 169 4.74 9.47 17.08
N GLU A 170 3.56 8.84 17.00
CA GLU A 170 3.01 7.97 18.03
C GLU A 170 3.55 6.52 17.95
N GLY A 171 4.39 6.18 16.95
CA GLY A 171 4.87 4.82 16.71
C GLY A 171 3.75 3.86 16.28
N LYS A 172 2.75 4.38 15.59
CA LYS A 172 1.58 3.63 15.10
C LYS A 172 1.61 3.33 13.60
N VAL A 173 2.74 3.53 12.95
CA VAL A 173 2.92 3.18 11.53
C VAL A 173 3.98 2.11 11.43
N ILE A 174 3.68 1.06 10.66
CA ILE A 174 4.63 0.00 10.30
C ILE A 174 4.79 -0.05 8.79
N GLU A 175 6.00 -0.30 8.32
CA GLU A 175 6.36 -0.31 6.91
C GLU A 175 7.19 -1.56 6.57
N PRO A 176 6.58 -2.75 6.63
CA PRO A 176 7.32 -4.02 6.54
C PRO A 176 8.06 -4.24 5.22
N LEU A 177 7.68 -3.52 4.16
CA LEU A 177 8.27 -3.64 2.82
C LEU A 177 9.30 -2.54 2.52
N ALA A 178 9.61 -1.66 3.49
CA ALA A 178 10.43 -0.45 3.26
C ALA A 178 11.88 -0.72 2.85
N GLU A 179 12.40 -1.91 3.10
CA GLU A 179 13.76 -2.32 2.71
C GLU A 179 13.79 -3.06 1.35
N LEU A 180 12.63 -3.29 0.72
CA LEU A 180 12.51 -4.09 -0.49
C LEU A 180 12.36 -3.25 -1.75
N PHE A 181 12.99 -3.73 -2.82
CA PHE A 181 12.72 -3.27 -4.18
C PHE A 181 11.49 -3.98 -4.76
N LYS A 182 10.93 -3.41 -5.81
CA LYS A 182 9.71 -3.91 -6.47
C LYS A 182 9.80 -5.38 -6.92
N ASP A 183 10.96 -5.79 -7.39
CA ASP A 183 11.16 -7.16 -7.85
C ASP A 183 11.27 -8.14 -6.69
N GLU A 184 11.83 -7.70 -5.55
CA GLU A 184 11.86 -8.48 -4.30
C GLU A 184 10.46 -8.62 -3.69
N VAL A 185 9.63 -7.57 -3.75
CA VAL A 185 8.21 -7.65 -3.36
C VAL A 185 7.46 -8.66 -4.22
N ARG A 186 7.74 -8.73 -5.52
CA ARG A 186 7.13 -9.75 -6.38
C ARG A 186 7.59 -11.16 -6.03
N ALA A 187 8.90 -11.34 -5.79
CA ALA A 187 9.45 -12.62 -5.38
C ALA A 187 8.86 -13.08 -4.04
N LEU A 188 8.73 -12.17 -3.09
CA LEU A 188 8.04 -12.40 -1.81
C LEU A 188 6.58 -12.81 -2.05
N GLY A 189 5.87 -12.11 -2.94
CA GLY A 189 4.50 -12.48 -3.33
C GLY A 189 4.39 -13.87 -3.96
N GLU A 190 5.33 -14.24 -4.83
CA GLU A 190 5.40 -15.60 -5.40
C GLU A 190 5.64 -16.65 -4.30
N SER A 191 6.46 -16.36 -3.29
CA SER A 191 6.70 -17.27 -2.16
C SER A 191 5.48 -17.47 -1.25
N PHE A 192 4.55 -16.51 -1.24
CA PHE A 192 3.24 -16.64 -0.60
C PHE A 192 2.21 -17.35 -1.47
N GLY A 193 2.54 -17.70 -2.71
CA GLY A 193 1.62 -18.32 -3.66
C GLY A 193 0.61 -17.36 -4.29
N ILE A 194 0.86 -16.06 -4.24
CA ILE A 194 0.01 -15.08 -4.92
C ILE A 194 0.10 -15.30 -6.45
N PRO A 195 -1.04 -15.39 -7.16
CA PRO A 195 -1.06 -15.61 -8.60
C PRO A 195 -0.25 -14.56 -9.39
N ARG A 196 0.45 -15.01 -10.43
CA ARG A 196 1.34 -14.13 -11.21
C ARG A 196 0.62 -13.02 -11.95
N ASP A 197 -0.61 -13.23 -12.37
CA ASP A 197 -1.46 -12.20 -13.00
C ASP A 197 -1.77 -11.03 -12.06
N ILE A 198 -1.80 -11.28 -10.76
CA ILE A 198 -1.89 -10.24 -9.71
C ILE A 198 -0.55 -9.53 -9.55
N LEU A 199 0.55 -10.29 -9.35
CA LEU A 199 1.88 -9.75 -9.09
C LEU A 199 2.45 -8.94 -10.26
N TYR A 200 2.10 -9.31 -11.49
CA TYR A 200 2.58 -8.67 -12.73
C TYR A 200 1.49 -7.86 -13.43
N ARG A 201 0.39 -7.60 -12.74
CA ARG A 201 -0.69 -6.74 -13.25
C ARG A 201 -0.13 -5.38 -13.64
N HIS A 202 -0.57 -4.87 -14.79
CA HIS A 202 -0.15 -3.56 -15.26
C HIS A 202 -0.58 -2.47 -14.26
N PRO A 203 0.35 -1.61 -13.80
CA PRO A 203 0.04 -0.59 -12.80
C PRO A 203 -1.04 0.37 -13.30
N PHE A 204 -1.93 0.74 -12.40
CA PHE A 204 -2.96 1.73 -12.65
C PHE A 204 -2.83 2.86 -11.63
N PRO A 205 -2.89 4.13 -12.04
CA PRO A 205 -2.66 5.23 -11.12
C PRO A 205 -3.76 5.34 -10.06
N GLY A 206 -3.39 5.64 -8.82
CA GLY A 206 -4.33 5.81 -7.70
C GLY A 206 -5.48 6.78 -7.95
N PRO A 207 -5.29 7.95 -8.63
CA PRO A 207 -6.38 8.84 -9.02
C PRO A 207 -7.30 8.28 -10.11
N GLY A 208 -7.02 7.11 -10.65
CA GLY A 208 -7.82 6.47 -11.66
C GLY A 208 -7.93 7.25 -12.96
N LEU A 209 -9.10 7.16 -13.59
CA LEU A 209 -9.41 7.90 -14.82
C LEU A 209 -9.71 9.38 -14.57
N GLY A 210 -9.98 9.79 -13.33
CA GLY A 210 -10.42 11.14 -12.99
C GLY A 210 -9.48 12.25 -13.45
N VAL A 211 -8.15 11.98 -13.53
CA VAL A 211 -7.16 12.97 -13.99
C VAL A 211 -6.96 12.98 -15.51
N ARG A 212 -7.54 12.02 -16.24
CA ARG A 212 -7.39 11.86 -17.70
C ARG A 212 -8.58 12.34 -18.50
N VAL A 213 -9.69 12.58 -17.83
CA VAL A 213 -10.94 13.10 -18.46
C VAL A 213 -10.98 14.60 -18.20
N PRO A 214 -11.20 15.44 -19.24
CA PRO A 214 -11.35 16.88 -19.08
C PRO A 214 -12.61 17.24 -18.28
#